data_d5fc3e71c996df35d4daa4f3a6bb6a64
#
_entry.id   d5fc3e71c996df35d4daa4f3a6bb6a64
#
_cell.length_a   1.000
_cell.length_b   1.000
_cell.length_c   1.000
_cell.angle_alpha   90.00
_cell.angle_beta   90.00
_cell.angle_gamma   90.00
#
_symmetry.space_group_name_H-M   'P 1'
#
loop_
_entity.id
_entity.type
_entity.pdbx_description
1 polymer ?
#
loop_
_entity_poly.entity_id
_entity_poly.type
_entity_poly.pdbx_seq_one_letter_code
_entity_poly.pdbx_strand_id
1 'polypeptide(L)'
;MCSGITSAEIASSVRPRSPNKPLAPALYTLTSIYHVEYIKGVESVFEIIAEPNRRAILSLLVSSQQSVGEIERQLRMPQPTVSKHLRVLRDAGFVESTVDAQRRLYRLKPEPLLEVDAWLAPFRRFWSAHVDALERHLDRMDKSTRTKRKPRRRR
;
A
#
# COMPACT_ATOMS: atom_id res chain seq x y z
N MET A 1 -32.93 68.51 34.06
CA MET A 1 -31.60 68.46 33.47
C MET A 1 -31.39 66.99 32.99
N CYS A 2 -31.62 66.81 31.77
CA CYS A 2 -31.56 65.48 31.09
C CYS A 2 -30.16 65.25 30.55
N SER A 3 -29.57 64.17 30.94
CA SER A 3 -28.32 63.74 30.30
C SER A 3 -28.59 62.34 29.61
N GLY A 4 -28.62 62.35 28.33
CA GLY A 4 -28.88 61.20 27.51
C GLY A 4 -27.71 60.24 27.49
N ILE A 5 -28.01 58.98 27.59
CA ILE A 5 -27.09 57.87 27.35
C ILE A 5 -27.23 57.50 25.89
N THR A 6 -26.17 57.72 25.12
CA THR A 6 -26.12 57.47 23.65
C THR A 6 -26.02 55.99 23.39
N SER A 7 -26.78 55.56 22.36
CA SER A 7 -26.93 54.18 21.83
C SER A 7 -25.65 53.53 21.26
N ALA A 8 -24.47 54.01 21.56
CA ALA A 8 -23.22 53.54 20.98
C ALA A 8 -22.42 52.50 21.83
N GLU A 9 -22.89 52.16 23.01
CA GLU A 9 -22.09 51.34 23.98
C GLU A 9 -22.54 49.88 24.12
N ILE A 10 -23.52 49.43 23.34
CA ILE A 10 -24.00 48.03 23.42
C ILE A 10 -23.46 47.13 22.29
N ALA A 11 -22.61 47.64 21.39
CA ALA A 11 -22.15 46.89 20.22
C ALA A 11 -20.76 46.25 20.36
N SER A 12 -20.18 46.13 21.58
CA SER A 12 -18.78 45.70 21.73
C SER A 12 -18.59 44.46 22.62
N SER A 13 -19.45 43.44 22.52
CA SER A 13 -19.23 42.22 23.35
C SER A 13 -19.65 40.91 22.69
N VAL A 14 -19.75 40.85 21.38
CA VAL A 14 -19.92 39.56 20.70
C VAL A 14 -18.64 39.26 19.90
N ARG A 15 -17.70 38.57 20.57
CA ARG A 15 -16.59 37.94 19.85
C ARG A 15 -17.14 36.81 19.01
N PRO A 16 -16.89 36.77 17.66
CA PRO A 16 -17.26 35.64 16.88
C PRO A 16 -16.42 34.41 17.33
N ARG A 17 -17.11 33.35 17.72
CA ARG A 17 -16.53 32.01 17.89
C ARG A 17 -15.89 31.62 16.59
N SER A 18 -14.58 31.53 16.55
CA SER A 18 -13.81 30.94 15.45
C SER A 18 -14.18 29.47 15.33
N PRO A 19 -14.74 29.03 14.19
CA PRO A 19 -14.90 27.61 13.91
C PRO A 19 -13.56 27.06 13.43
N ASN A 20 -13.21 25.89 13.89
CA ASN A 20 -12.08 25.07 13.44
C ASN A 20 -10.73 25.31 14.13
N LYS A 21 -10.64 24.81 15.37
CA LYS A 21 -9.39 24.21 15.79
C LYS A 21 -9.31 22.83 15.11
N PRO A 22 -8.32 22.56 14.25
CA PRO A 22 -8.08 21.21 13.81
C PRO A 22 -7.60 20.39 15.00
N LEU A 23 -8.40 19.38 15.37
CA LEU A 23 -8.00 18.32 16.29
C LEU A 23 -6.81 17.58 15.69
N ALA A 24 -5.73 17.54 16.46
CA ALA A 24 -4.63 16.61 16.38
C ALA A 24 -3.41 16.92 15.50
N PRO A 25 -2.35 17.44 16.10
CA PRO A 25 -1.01 17.26 15.57
C PRO A 25 -0.30 16.00 16.12
N ALA A 26 -0.95 15.16 16.93
CA ALA A 26 -0.25 14.06 17.61
C ALA A 26 -0.04 12.79 16.78
N LEU A 27 -0.79 12.61 15.68
CA LEU A 27 -0.62 11.44 14.81
C LEU A 27 0.30 11.67 13.62
N TYR A 28 0.53 12.93 13.24
CA TYR A 28 1.44 13.26 12.13
C TYR A 28 2.91 13.30 12.54
N THR A 29 3.21 13.45 13.83
CA THR A 29 4.59 13.58 14.32
C THR A 29 5.33 12.24 14.35
N LEU A 30 4.63 11.12 14.54
CA LEU A 30 5.25 9.79 14.52
C LEU A 30 5.60 9.30 13.12
N THR A 31 4.78 9.65 12.12
CA THR A 31 5.03 9.29 10.71
C THR A 31 6.17 10.11 10.11
N SER A 32 6.35 11.36 10.58
CA SER A 32 7.40 12.26 10.08
C SER A 32 8.81 11.88 10.55
N ILE A 33 8.94 11.28 11.74
CA ILE A 33 10.26 10.90 12.29
C ILE A 33 10.81 9.67 11.55
N TYR A 34 9.96 8.73 11.15
CA TYR A 34 10.40 7.57 10.35
C TYR A 34 10.65 7.91 8.87
N HIS A 35 10.11 9.03 8.37
CA HIS A 35 10.24 9.40 6.96
C HIS A 35 11.48 10.26 6.66
N VAL A 36 12.03 10.94 7.63
CA VAL A 36 13.14 11.92 7.43
C VAL A 36 14.53 11.30 7.58
N GLU A 37 14.70 10.25 8.36
CA GLU A 37 16.02 9.58 8.48
C GLU A 37 16.28 8.56 7.37
N TYR A 38 15.25 8.09 6.64
CA TYR A 38 15.38 7.10 5.57
C TYR A 38 15.76 7.73 4.20
N ILE A 39 15.81 9.06 4.08
CA ILE A 39 16.00 9.78 2.79
C ILE A 39 17.49 10.05 2.46
N LYS A 40 18.43 9.53 3.22
CA LYS A 40 19.86 9.63 2.83
C LYS A 40 20.38 8.32 2.25
N GLY A 41 20.02 8.05 0.98
CA GLY A 41 20.80 7.15 0.12
C GLY A 41 20.25 5.75 -0.13
N VAL A 42 19.03 5.43 0.30
CA VAL A 42 18.35 4.18 -0.07
C VAL A 42 17.10 4.54 -0.86
N GLU A 43 17.03 4.12 -2.11
CA GLU A 43 15.80 4.19 -2.89
C GLU A 43 14.68 3.53 -2.07
N SER A 44 13.53 4.19 -1.95
CA SER A 44 12.36 3.65 -1.23
C SER A 44 12.03 2.25 -1.76
N VAL A 45 11.62 1.34 -0.87
CA VAL A 45 11.15 0.00 -1.25
C VAL A 45 10.13 0.09 -2.39
N PHE A 46 9.26 1.10 -2.37
CA PHE A 46 8.25 1.34 -3.40
C PHE A 46 8.85 1.76 -4.74
N GLU A 47 9.91 2.55 -4.76
CA GLU A 47 10.63 2.91 -5.99
C GLU A 47 11.30 1.69 -6.62
N ILE A 48 11.89 0.82 -5.80
CA ILE A 48 12.47 -0.43 -6.29
C ILE A 48 11.42 -1.30 -6.95
N ILE A 49 10.28 -1.52 -6.32
CA ILE A 49 9.22 -2.38 -6.86
C ILE A 49 8.33 -1.69 -7.90
N ALA A 50 8.44 -0.38 -8.12
CA ALA A 50 7.67 0.32 -9.15
C ALA A 50 8.03 -0.14 -10.58
N GLU A 51 9.28 -0.57 -10.79
CA GLU A 51 9.77 -0.99 -12.10
C GLU A 51 9.34 -2.43 -12.43
N PRO A 52 8.63 -2.69 -13.55
CA PRO A 52 8.02 -3.98 -13.84
C PRO A 52 9.04 -5.12 -14.02
N ASN A 53 10.20 -4.86 -14.62
CA ASN A 53 11.21 -5.89 -14.81
C ASN A 53 11.83 -6.35 -13.48
N ARG A 54 11.99 -5.43 -12.52
CA ARG A 54 12.43 -5.79 -11.17
C ARG A 54 11.42 -6.68 -10.47
N ARG A 55 10.11 -6.37 -10.59
CA ARG A 55 9.05 -7.25 -10.06
C ARG A 55 9.07 -8.64 -10.71
N ALA A 56 9.27 -8.71 -12.02
CA ALA A 56 9.36 -9.99 -12.73
C ALA A 56 10.54 -10.84 -12.23
N ILE A 57 11.71 -10.23 -12.01
CA ILE A 57 12.88 -10.90 -11.43
C ILE A 57 12.57 -11.39 -10.01
N LEU A 58 12.02 -10.53 -9.15
CA LEU A 58 11.65 -10.91 -7.79
C LEU A 58 10.66 -12.09 -7.78
N SER A 59 9.65 -12.07 -8.66
CA SER A 59 8.67 -13.16 -8.78
C SER A 59 9.30 -14.50 -9.14
N LEU A 60 10.32 -14.52 -10.00
CA LEU A 60 11.07 -15.74 -10.30
C LEU A 60 11.85 -16.25 -9.09
N LEU A 61 12.47 -15.34 -8.33
CA LEU A 61 13.30 -15.67 -7.19
C LEU A 61 12.51 -16.13 -5.95
N VAL A 62 11.19 -15.94 -5.94
CA VAL A 62 10.31 -16.50 -4.88
C VAL A 62 10.38 -18.01 -4.84
N SER A 63 10.41 -18.65 -6.02
CA SER A 63 10.34 -20.11 -6.13
C SER A 63 11.69 -20.81 -5.90
N SER A 64 12.78 -20.21 -6.38
CA SER A 64 14.14 -20.77 -6.26
C SER A 64 15.20 -19.74 -6.58
N GLN A 65 16.41 -20.00 -6.10
CA GLN A 65 17.58 -19.24 -6.55
C GLN A 65 17.85 -19.45 -8.04
N GLN A 66 18.28 -18.39 -8.73
CA GLN A 66 18.49 -18.39 -10.18
C GLN A 66 19.82 -17.74 -10.54
N SER A 67 20.46 -18.22 -11.58
CA SER A 67 21.59 -17.52 -12.23
C SER A 67 21.09 -16.44 -13.20
N VAL A 68 21.97 -15.50 -13.57
CA VAL A 68 21.65 -14.47 -14.56
C VAL A 68 21.15 -15.07 -15.88
N GLY A 69 21.79 -16.15 -16.35
CA GLY A 69 21.41 -16.79 -17.61
C GLY A 69 20.06 -17.52 -17.54
N GLU A 70 19.64 -17.99 -16.36
CA GLU A 70 18.31 -18.57 -16.16
C GLU A 70 17.24 -17.49 -16.20
N ILE A 71 17.47 -16.37 -15.50
CA ILE A 71 16.57 -15.20 -15.50
C ILE A 71 16.43 -14.63 -16.92
N GLU A 72 17.54 -14.48 -17.66
CA GLU A 72 17.57 -14.04 -19.05
C GLU A 72 16.65 -14.88 -19.93
N ARG A 73 16.81 -16.21 -19.87
CA ARG A 73 16.01 -17.14 -20.66
C ARG A 73 14.52 -17.11 -20.31
N GLN A 74 14.19 -17.06 -19.01
CA GLN A 74 12.80 -17.10 -18.55
C GLN A 74 12.07 -15.79 -18.85
N LEU A 75 12.71 -14.64 -18.65
CA LEU A 75 12.10 -13.33 -18.89
C LEU A 75 12.32 -12.80 -20.31
N ARG A 76 13.11 -13.49 -21.14
CA ARG A 76 13.49 -13.05 -22.48
C ARG A 76 14.08 -11.64 -22.51
N MET A 77 14.85 -11.30 -21.50
CA MET A 77 15.53 -10.01 -21.38
C MET A 77 17.03 -10.17 -21.67
N PRO A 78 17.66 -9.21 -22.36
CA PRO A 78 19.11 -9.24 -22.57
C PRO A 78 19.89 -9.28 -21.26
N GLN A 79 20.96 -10.07 -21.21
CA GLN A 79 21.81 -10.24 -20.03
C GLN A 79 22.30 -8.91 -19.38
N PRO A 80 22.70 -7.87 -20.15
CA PRO A 80 23.08 -6.58 -19.55
C PRO A 80 21.93 -5.93 -18.79
N THR A 81 20.69 -6.06 -19.29
CA THR A 81 19.49 -5.53 -18.64
C THR A 81 19.21 -6.28 -17.34
N VAL A 82 19.24 -7.62 -17.37
CA VAL A 82 19.07 -8.44 -16.15
C VAL A 82 20.13 -8.08 -15.11
N SER A 83 21.38 -7.99 -15.53
CA SER A 83 22.51 -7.64 -14.62
C SER A 83 22.34 -6.26 -13.98
N LYS A 84 21.84 -5.27 -14.73
CA LYS A 84 21.55 -3.93 -14.22
C LYS A 84 20.45 -3.98 -13.15
N HIS A 85 19.36 -4.67 -13.39
CA HIS A 85 18.26 -4.80 -12.44
C HIS A 85 18.67 -5.58 -11.19
N LEU A 86 19.40 -6.69 -11.35
CA LEU A 86 19.92 -7.46 -10.23
C LEU A 86 20.90 -6.66 -9.35
N ARG A 87 21.69 -5.77 -9.95
CA ARG A 87 22.55 -4.85 -9.19
C ARG A 87 21.71 -3.92 -8.32
N VAL A 88 20.71 -3.25 -8.89
CA VAL A 88 19.80 -2.35 -8.14
C VAL A 88 19.09 -3.12 -7.02
N LEU A 89 18.53 -4.30 -7.31
CA LEU A 89 17.86 -5.14 -6.32
C LEU A 89 18.79 -5.58 -5.19
N ARG A 90 20.06 -5.88 -5.51
CA ARG A 90 21.05 -6.27 -4.51
C ARG A 90 21.47 -5.08 -3.65
N ASP A 91 21.75 -3.93 -4.28
CA ASP A 91 22.17 -2.72 -3.58
C ASP A 91 21.05 -2.19 -2.65
N ALA A 92 19.79 -2.43 -3.00
CA ALA A 92 18.60 -2.16 -2.17
C ALA A 92 18.23 -3.31 -1.19
N GLY A 93 19.01 -4.38 -1.14
CA GLY A 93 18.83 -5.47 -0.18
C GLY A 93 17.71 -6.47 -0.47
N PHE A 94 17.07 -6.41 -1.66
CA PHE A 94 16.00 -7.36 -2.05
C PHE A 94 16.53 -8.73 -2.48
N VAL A 95 17.77 -8.79 -2.91
CA VAL A 95 18.41 -10.03 -3.33
C VAL A 95 19.84 -10.11 -2.77
N GLU A 96 20.26 -11.33 -2.52
CA GLU A 96 21.67 -11.62 -2.24
C GLU A 96 22.24 -12.52 -3.34
N SER A 97 23.55 -12.54 -3.49
CA SER A 97 24.22 -13.41 -4.45
C SER A 97 25.27 -14.28 -3.77
N THR A 98 25.25 -15.55 -4.11
CA THR A 98 26.26 -16.54 -3.71
C THR A 98 27.00 -17.03 -4.95
N VAL A 99 28.25 -17.41 -4.76
CA VAL A 99 29.05 -18.03 -5.83
C VAL A 99 29.01 -19.53 -5.62
N ASP A 100 28.49 -20.22 -6.63
CA ASP A 100 28.48 -21.67 -6.69
C ASP A 100 29.32 -22.12 -7.89
N ALA A 101 30.50 -22.62 -7.61
CA ALA A 101 31.53 -22.94 -8.60
C ALA A 101 31.83 -21.75 -9.54
N GLN A 102 31.41 -21.84 -10.81
CA GLN A 102 31.63 -20.79 -11.83
C GLN A 102 30.36 -19.92 -12.04
N ARG A 103 29.28 -20.14 -11.26
CA ARG A 103 28.02 -19.44 -11.43
C ARG A 103 27.73 -18.55 -10.23
N ARG A 104 27.15 -17.38 -10.48
CA ARG A 104 26.58 -16.53 -9.46
C ARG A 104 25.10 -16.78 -9.40
N LEU A 105 24.62 -17.28 -8.25
CA LEU A 105 23.21 -17.52 -7.96
C LEU A 105 22.67 -16.37 -7.16
N TYR A 106 21.45 -15.95 -7.49
CA TYR A 106 20.73 -14.90 -6.80
C TYR A 106 19.56 -15.50 -6.04
N ARG A 107 19.36 -15.05 -4.82
CA ARG A 107 18.28 -15.47 -3.92
C ARG A 107 17.52 -14.27 -3.41
N LEU A 108 16.20 -14.39 -3.29
CA LEU A 108 15.35 -13.37 -2.69
C LEU A 108 15.66 -13.22 -1.21
N LYS A 109 15.71 -11.97 -0.75
CA LYS A 109 15.68 -11.58 0.67
C LYS A 109 14.28 -11.02 0.95
N PRO A 110 13.48 -11.65 1.83
CA PRO A 110 12.11 -11.23 2.07
C PRO A 110 11.99 -9.97 2.95
N GLU A 111 13.03 -9.60 3.69
CA GLU A 111 12.97 -8.55 4.69
C GLU A 111 12.47 -7.21 4.16
N PRO A 112 12.93 -6.68 3.01
CA PRO A 112 12.42 -5.42 2.49
C PRO A 112 10.94 -5.50 2.08
N LEU A 113 10.43 -6.69 1.74
CA LEU A 113 9.03 -6.88 1.37
C LEU A 113 8.08 -6.81 2.58
N LEU A 114 8.58 -6.97 3.80
CA LEU A 114 7.77 -6.83 5.02
C LEU A 114 7.23 -5.41 5.18
N GLU A 115 7.95 -4.39 4.72
CA GLU A 115 7.49 -3.00 4.73
C GLU A 115 6.28 -2.83 3.81
N VAL A 116 6.34 -3.40 2.61
CA VAL A 116 5.22 -3.40 1.65
C VAL A 116 4.02 -4.15 2.22
N ASP A 117 4.25 -5.29 2.84
CA ASP A 117 3.20 -6.10 3.47
C ASP A 117 2.51 -5.35 4.61
N ALA A 118 3.28 -4.68 5.46
CA ALA A 118 2.75 -3.84 6.54
C ALA A 118 1.90 -2.67 6.00
N TRP A 119 2.36 -2.03 4.94
CA TRP A 119 1.61 -0.97 4.28
C TRP A 119 0.31 -1.49 3.65
N LEU A 120 0.31 -2.70 3.08
CA LEU A 120 -0.87 -3.31 2.47
C LEU A 120 -1.89 -3.83 3.49
N ALA A 121 -1.50 -4.07 4.74
CA ALA A 121 -2.35 -4.71 5.74
C ALA A 121 -3.71 -4.00 5.98
N PRO A 122 -3.82 -2.65 6.06
CA PRO A 122 -5.10 -1.96 6.17
C PRO A 122 -5.99 -2.16 4.95
N PHE A 123 -5.40 -2.16 3.75
CA PHE A 123 -6.13 -2.33 2.49
C PHE A 123 -6.67 -3.75 2.33
N ARG A 124 -5.93 -4.76 2.75
CA ARG A 124 -6.42 -6.17 2.75
C ARG A 124 -7.67 -6.32 3.62
N ARG A 125 -7.69 -5.74 4.81
CA ARG A 125 -8.87 -5.75 5.69
C ARG A 125 -10.06 -5.04 5.07
N PHE A 126 -9.83 -3.91 4.40
CA PHE A 126 -10.87 -3.20 3.66
C PHE A 126 -11.47 -4.06 2.55
N TRP A 127 -10.64 -4.73 1.74
CA TRP A 127 -11.10 -5.61 0.66
C TRP A 127 -11.88 -6.82 1.19
N SER A 128 -11.39 -7.48 2.23
CA SER A 128 -12.07 -8.61 2.86
C SER A 128 -13.49 -8.23 3.29
N ALA A 129 -13.66 -7.14 4.01
CA ALA A 129 -14.96 -6.66 4.45
C ALA A 129 -15.94 -6.36 3.28
N HIS A 130 -15.41 -5.86 2.15
CA HIS A 130 -16.22 -5.58 0.96
C HIS A 130 -16.66 -6.87 0.25
N VAL A 131 -15.77 -7.86 0.12
CA VAL A 131 -16.09 -9.18 -0.46
C VAL A 131 -17.17 -9.86 0.38
N ASP A 132 -17.02 -9.91 1.70
CA ASP A 132 -18.02 -10.51 2.61
C ASP A 132 -19.39 -9.79 2.52
N ALA A 133 -19.39 -8.47 2.31
CA ALA A 133 -20.62 -7.72 2.13
C ALA A 133 -21.32 -8.06 0.80
N LEU A 134 -20.53 -8.24 -0.27
CA LEU A 134 -21.04 -8.63 -1.58
C LEU A 134 -21.60 -10.05 -1.57
N GLU A 135 -20.91 -11.01 -0.99
CA GLU A 135 -21.39 -12.39 -0.82
C GLU A 135 -22.73 -12.41 -0.09
N ARG A 136 -22.84 -11.71 1.03
CA ARG A 136 -24.10 -11.60 1.78
C ARG A 136 -25.23 -10.94 0.97
N HIS A 137 -24.89 -10.05 0.04
CA HIS A 137 -25.88 -9.44 -0.86
C HIS A 137 -26.36 -10.42 -1.92
N LEU A 138 -25.46 -11.16 -2.56
CA LEU A 138 -25.75 -12.17 -3.57
C LEU A 138 -26.60 -13.30 -2.98
N ASP A 139 -26.26 -13.80 -1.80
CA ASP A 139 -27.05 -14.81 -1.09
C ASP A 139 -28.49 -14.36 -0.81
N ARG A 140 -28.69 -13.08 -0.47
CA ARG A 140 -30.02 -12.53 -0.27
C ARG A 140 -30.83 -12.49 -1.57
N MET A 141 -30.18 -12.12 -2.68
CA MET A 141 -30.83 -12.09 -4.00
C MET A 141 -31.22 -13.49 -4.46
N ASP A 142 -30.33 -14.47 -4.28
CA ASP A 142 -30.60 -15.86 -4.70
C ASP A 142 -31.76 -16.47 -3.90
N LYS A 143 -31.81 -16.28 -2.58
CA LYS A 143 -32.94 -16.70 -1.74
C LYS A 143 -34.25 -16.04 -2.16
N SER A 144 -34.26 -14.77 -2.54
CA SER A 144 -35.44 -14.06 -2.99
C SER A 144 -35.97 -14.60 -4.33
N THR A 145 -35.07 -14.95 -5.24
CA THR A 145 -35.37 -15.51 -6.55
C THR A 145 -35.93 -16.93 -6.43
N ARG A 146 -35.36 -17.73 -5.52
CA ARG A 146 -35.80 -19.10 -5.26
C ARG A 146 -37.20 -19.16 -4.63
N THR A 147 -37.52 -18.20 -3.77
CA THR A 147 -38.87 -18.11 -3.14
C THR A 147 -39.94 -17.75 -4.16
N LYS A 148 -39.62 -16.91 -5.16
CA LYS A 148 -40.56 -16.55 -6.25
C LYS A 148 -40.80 -17.67 -7.27
N ARG A 149 -39.94 -18.68 -7.35
CA ARG A 149 -40.05 -19.83 -8.28
C ARG A 149 -40.83 -21.03 -7.74
N LYS A 150 -41.36 -20.99 -6.50
CA LYS A 150 -42.14 -22.08 -5.97
C LYS A 150 -43.44 -22.23 -6.76
N PRO A 151 -43.70 -23.35 -7.48
CA PRO A 151 -44.89 -23.48 -8.34
C PRO A 151 -46.14 -23.51 -7.47
N ARG A 152 -47.15 -22.72 -7.88
CA ARG A 152 -48.49 -22.83 -7.38
C ARG A 152 -48.96 -24.29 -7.59
N ARG A 153 -49.11 -25.06 -6.51
CA ARG A 153 -49.79 -26.35 -6.57
C ARG A 153 -51.19 -26.08 -7.08
N ARG A 154 -51.48 -26.56 -8.29
CA ARG A 154 -52.89 -26.66 -8.77
C ARG A 154 -53.59 -27.67 -7.89
N ARG A 155 -54.70 -27.26 -7.30
CA ARG A 155 -55.74 -28.17 -6.75
C ARG A 155 -56.58 -28.68 -7.90
#